data_7127414834955f87098778cd9f406aa7
#
_entry.id   7127414834955f87098778cd9f406aa7
#
_cell.length_a   1.000
_cell.length_b   1.000
_cell.length_c   1.000
_cell.angle_alpha   90.00
_cell.angle_beta   90.00
_cell.angle_gamma   90.00
#
_symmetry.space_group_name_H-M   'P 1'
#
loop_
_entity.id
_entity.type
_entity.pdbx_description
1 polymer ?
#
loop_
_entity_poly.entity_id
_entity_poly.type
_entity_poly.pdbx_seq_one_letter_code
_entity_poly.pdbx_strand_id
1 'polypeptide(L)'
;MNGAKYLGEGITRCVTLSSLDLYLMSNSIGDDGAKYLGEGISKCLTLTSLNLDLNCNSIGDNGATYLGEGIARCVNLTSLSLYLRSNDIGVNGAKYLGEGIARCVTLNSLNLILLRNSIGDDGAKYLGEGIARCVTLTSLNLNL
;
A
#
# COMPACT_ATOMS: atom_id res chain seq x y z
N MET A 1 -15.04 12.19 -7.38
CA MET A 1 -14.02 11.16 -7.34
C MET A 1 -12.97 11.18 -8.45
N ASN A 2 -12.90 12.24 -9.21
CA ASN A 2 -11.92 12.35 -10.29
C ASN A 2 -10.49 12.67 -9.79
N GLY A 3 -10.35 13.15 -8.53
CA GLY A 3 -9.05 13.58 -7.99
C GLY A 3 -8.01 12.46 -7.94
N ALA A 4 -8.36 11.31 -7.36
CA ALA A 4 -7.43 10.16 -7.29
C ALA A 4 -7.07 9.62 -8.68
N LYS A 5 -8.02 9.66 -9.65
CA LYS A 5 -7.74 9.31 -11.03
C LYS A 5 -6.68 10.22 -11.65
N TYR A 6 -6.87 11.54 -11.55
CA TYR A 6 -5.90 12.49 -12.11
C TYR A 6 -4.54 12.40 -11.44
N LEU A 7 -4.50 12.15 -10.12
CA LEU A 7 -3.24 11.92 -9.40
C LEU A 7 -2.55 10.65 -9.91
N GLY A 8 -3.29 9.54 -10.01
CA GLY A 8 -2.76 8.28 -10.55
C GLY A 8 -2.21 8.44 -11.95
N GLU A 9 -2.98 9.07 -12.86
CA GLU A 9 -2.55 9.37 -14.24
C GLU A 9 -1.29 10.27 -14.28
N GLY A 10 -1.20 11.24 -13.38
CA GLY A 10 0.00 12.08 -13.24
C GLY A 10 1.21 11.29 -12.78
N ILE A 11 1.04 10.44 -11.77
CA ILE A 11 2.10 9.59 -11.22
C ILE A 11 2.64 8.62 -12.27
N THR A 12 1.79 8.08 -13.17
CA THR A 12 2.26 7.17 -14.24
C THR A 12 3.35 7.76 -15.12
N ARG A 13 3.44 9.10 -15.18
CA ARG A 13 4.44 9.81 -15.99
C ARG A 13 5.74 10.11 -15.24
N CYS A 14 5.71 9.96 -13.92
CA CYS A 14 6.86 10.27 -13.06
C CYS A 14 7.75 9.04 -12.88
N VAL A 15 8.28 8.49 -13.98
CA VAL A 15 8.98 7.20 -14.01
C VAL A 15 10.37 7.20 -13.36
N THR A 16 10.87 8.37 -12.96
CA THR A 16 12.19 8.53 -12.30
C THR A 16 12.08 8.88 -10.82
N LEU A 17 10.87 8.84 -10.24
CA LEU A 17 10.68 9.11 -8.81
C LEU A 17 11.47 8.13 -7.96
N SER A 18 12.22 8.64 -7.00
CA SER A 18 12.87 7.87 -5.93
C SER A 18 12.07 7.90 -4.62
N SER A 19 11.27 8.94 -4.40
CA SER A 19 10.41 9.11 -3.23
C SER A 19 9.04 9.61 -3.64
N LEU A 20 7.99 9.04 -3.05
CA LEU A 20 6.60 9.48 -3.23
C LEU A 20 5.90 9.54 -1.87
N ASP A 21 5.45 10.74 -1.52
CA ASP A 21 4.68 11.02 -0.32
C ASP A 21 3.30 11.54 -0.71
N LEU A 22 2.24 10.81 -0.37
CA LEU A 22 0.85 11.19 -0.62
C LEU A 22 0.05 11.20 0.69
N TYR A 23 -0.51 12.33 1.03
CA TYR A 23 -1.35 12.53 2.21
C TYR A 23 -2.79 12.80 1.73
N LEU A 24 -3.61 11.74 1.70
CA LEU A 24 -4.94 11.76 1.11
C LEU A 24 -6.03 11.33 2.10
N MET A 25 -5.78 11.49 3.40
CA MET A 25 -6.72 11.15 4.47
C MET A 25 -8.08 11.82 4.25
N SER A 26 -9.17 11.07 4.45
CA SER A 26 -10.56 11.57 4.43
C SER A 26 -11.00 12.19 3.09
N ASN A 27 -10.67 11.57 1.96
CA ASN A 27 -11.02 12.05 0.61
C ASN A 27 -12.04 11.18 -0.14
N SER A 28 -12.66 10.21 0.52
CA SER A 28 -13.63 9.28 -0.10
C SER A 28 -13.08 8.64 -1.38
N ILE A 29 -11.83 8.17 -1.34
CA ILE A 29 -11.12 7.62 -2.49
C ILE A 29 -11.79 6.33 -2.98
N GLY A 30 -12.20 5.44 -2.06
CA GLY A 30 -12.82 4.15 -2.37
C GLY A 30 -11.90 3.23 -3.18
N ASP A 31 -12.46 2.11 -3.63
CA ASP A 31 -11.73 1.11 -4.40
C ASP A 31 -11.27 1.64 -5.77
N ASP A 32 -12.13 2.40 -6.45
CA ASP A 32 -11.79 2.96 -7.77
C ASP A 32 -10.63 3.95 -7.69
N GLY A 33 -10.62 4.80 -6.66
CA GLY A 33 -9.51 5.74 -6.47
C GLY A 33 -8.21 5.03 -6.09
N ALA A 34 -8.30 4.03 -5.22
CA ALA A 34 -7.17 3.18 -4.85
C ALA A 34 -6.58 2.43 -6.06
N LYS A 35 -7.45 1.99 -7.00
CA LYS A 35 -7.03 1.40 -8.28
C LYS A 35 -6.14 2.35 -9.07
N TYR A 36 -6.59 3.59 -9.31
CA TYR A 36 -5.80 4.56 -10.07
C TYR A 36 -4.47 4.89 -9.39
N LEU A 37 -4.45 4.99 -8.05
CA LEU A 37 -3.20 5.19 -7.31
C LEU A 37 -2.27 3.99 -7.44
N GLY A 38 -2.77 2.77 -7.29
CA GLY A 38 -2.01 1.54 -7.46
C GLY A 38 -1.43 1.40 -8.88
N GLU A 39 -2.23 1.70 -9.91
CA GLU A 39 -1.78 1.72 -11.31
C GLU A 39 -0.67 2.76 -11.52
N GLY A 40 -0.80 3.96 -10.94
CA GLY A 40 0.24 5.00 -10.99
C GLY A 40 1.53 4.55 -10.34
N ILE A 41 1.45 4.06 -9.12
CA ILE A 41 2.59 3.56 -8.33
C ILE A 41 3.31 2.43 -9.07
N SER A 42 2.56 1.54 -9.73
CA SER A 42 3.11 0.40 -10.48
C SER A 42 4.10 0.78 -11.58
N LYS A 43 4.11 2.04 -12.02
CA LYS A 43 5.01 2.57 -13.06
C LYS A 43 6.27 3.22 -12.48
N CYS A 44 6.29 3.49 -11.17
CA CYS A 44 7.42 4.15 -10.50
C CYS A 44 8.45 3.11 -10.03
N LEU A 45 9.12 2.46 -10.98
CA LEU A 45 10.02 1.34 -10.71
C LEU A 45 11.33 1.73 -9.99
N THR A 46 11.61 3.02 -9.89
CA THR A 46 12.80 3.57 -9.23
C THR A 46 12.54 4.01 -7.78
N LEU A 47 11.31 3.82 -7.27
CA LEU A 47 10.97 4.17 -5.90
C LEU A 47 11.81 3.39 -4.90
N THR A 48 12.42 4.10 -3.98
CA THR A 48 13.09 3.58 -2.78
C THR A 48 12.32 3.92 -1.50
N SER A 49 11.47 4.97 -1.54
CA SER A 49 10.61 5.39 -0.43
C SER A 49 9.20 5.65 -0.91
N LEU A 50 8.22 5.02 -0.25
CA LEU A 50 6.80 5.22 -0.50
C LEU A 50 6.08 5.48 0.80
N ASN A 51 5.39 6.61 0.90
CA ASN A 51 4.56 6.98 2.04
C ASN A 51 3.16 7.36 1.56
N LEU A 52 2.16 6.56 1.95
CA LEU A 52 0.76 6.73 1.56
C LEU A 52 -0.10 6.88 2.81
N ASP A 53 -0.69 8.05 3.03
CA ASP A 53 -1.76 8.24 4.01
C ASP A 53 -3.12 8.21 3.32
N LEU A 54 -3.78 7.07 3.44
CA LEU A 54 -5.10 6.77 2.91
C LEU A 54 -6.11 6.47 4.03
N ASN A 55 -5.88 6.99 5.23
CA ASN A 55 -6.79 6.81 6.35
C ASN A 55 -8.20 7.36 6.02
N CYS A 56 -9.26 6.67 6.47
CA CYS A 56 -10.65 7.11 6.36
C CYS A 56 -11.07 7.37 4.89
N ASN A 57 -10.91 6.40 4.00
CA ASN A 57 -11.20 6.56 2.57
C ASN A 57 -12.18 5.54 1.99
N SER A 58 -12.81 4.69 2.82
CA SER A 58 -13.73 3.63 2.37
C SER A 58 -13.11 2.70 1.33
N ILE A 59 -11.83 2.37 1.52
CA ILE A 59 -11.11 1.40 0.69
C ILE A 59 -11.43 0.00 1.20
N GLY A 60 -11.97 -0.84 0.32
CA GLY A 60 -12.29 -2.24 0.61
C GLY A 60 -11.20 -3.19 0.12
N ASP A 61 -11.56 -4.48 0.06
CA ASP A 61 -10.66 -5.54 -0.41
C ASP A 61 -10.15 -5.31 -1.84
N ASN A 62 -11.02 -4.84 -2.74
CA ASN A 62 -10.62 -4.56 -4.12
C ASN A 62 -9.60 -3.43 -4.21
N GLY A 63 -9.83 -2.33 -3.49
CA GLY A 63 -8.89 -1.21 -3.46
C GLY A 63 -7.55 -1.60 -2.85
N ALA A 64 -7.57 -2.35 -1.75
CA ALA A 64 -6.36 -2.89 -1.12
C ALA A 64 -5.59 -3.85 -2.05
N THR A 65 -6.30 -4.64 -2.87
CA THR A 65 -5.70 -5.51 -3.89
C THR A 65 -4.91 -4.67 -4.90
N TYR A 66 -5.52 -3.63 -5.46
CA TYR A 66 -4.83 -2.75 -6.43
C TYR A 66 -3.62 -2.04 -5.83
N LEU A 67 -3.70 -1.60 -4.56
CA LEU A 67 -2.54 -1.03 -3.86
C LEU A 67 -1.43 -2.07 -3.69
N GLY A 68 -1.77 -3.29 -3.28
CA GLY A 68 -0.82 -4.40 -3.14
C GLY A 68 -0.13 -4.74 -4.46
N GLU A 69 -0.89 -4.81 -5.55
CA GLU A 69 -0.36 -5.05 -6.91
C GLU A 69 0.58 -3.92 -7.37
N GLY A 70 0.23 -2.66 -7.07
CA GLY A 70 1.08 -1.51 -7.36
C GLY A 70 2.40 -1.56 -6.59
N ILE A 71 2.33 -1.81 -5.28
CA ILE A 71 3.50 -1.94 -4.39
C ILE A 71 4.39 -3.11 -4.83
N ALA A 72 3.81 -4.23 -5.27
CA ALA A 72 4.55 -5.40 -5.74
C ALA A 72 5.51 -5.11 -6.90
N ARG A 73 5.27 -4.03 -7.66
CA ARG A 73 6.14 -3.59 -8.77
C ARG A 73 7.34 -2.77 -8.29
N CYS A 74 7.25 -2.18 -7.11
CA CYS A 74 8.27 -1.30 -6.55
C CYS A 74 9.33 -2.11 -5.78
N VAL A 75 10.03 -3.01 -6.48
CA VAL A 75 10.95 -3.99 -5.88
C VAL A 75 12.22 -3.39 -5.26
N ASN A 76 12.47 -2.10 -5.48
CA ASN A 76 13.61 -1.37 -4.92
C ASN A 76 13.27 -0.59 -3.64
N LEU A 77 12.04 -0.73 -3.10
CA LEU A 77 11.66 -0.05 -1.86
C LEU A 77 12.55 -0.48 -0.69
N THR A 78 13.10 0.50 -0.02
CA THR A 78 13.81 0.34 1.25
C THR A 78 12.95 0.84 2.42
N SER A 79 11.99 1.74 2.17
CA SER A 79 11.04 2.28 3.15
C SER A 79 9.63 2.27 2.58
N LEU A 80 8.69 1.67 3.32
CA LEU A 80 7.26 1.69 3.02
C LEU A 80 6.48 2.10 4.26
N SER A 81 5.70 3.18 4.14
CA SER A 81 4.69 3.57 5.12
C SER A 81 3.33 3.57 4.46
N LEU A 82 2.41 2.78 5.00
CA LEU A 82 1.06 2.63 4.49
C LEU A 82 0.06 2.79 5.64
N TYR A 83 -0.66 3.90 5.62
CA TYR A 83 -1.68 4.24 6.61
C TYR A 83 -3.06 4.02 5.99
N LEU A 84 -3.76 2.99 6.46
CA LEU A 84 -5.07 2.54 5.97
C LEU A 84 -6.09 2.42 7.10
N ARG A 85 -5.90 3.15 8.20
CA ARG A 85 -6.82 3.14 9.33
C ARG A 85 -8.23 3.53 8.90
N SER A 86 -9.27 2.91 9.52
CA SER A 86 -10.68 3.22 9.28
C SER A 86 -11.04 3.14 7.79
N ASN A 87 -10.79 1.99 7.21
CA ASN A 87 -11.23 1.58 5.88
C ASN A 87 -12.07 0.29 6.01
N ASP A 88 -12.42 -0.32 4.90
CA ASP A 88 -13.28 -1.51 4.84
C ASP A 88 -12.49 -2.75 4.37
N ILE A 89 -11.21 -2.83 4.74
CA ILE A 89 -10.30 -3.90 4.32
C ILE A 89 -10.54 -5.14 5.17
N GLY A 90 -10.81 -6.26 4.50
CA GLY A 90 -11.00 -7.57 5.10
C GLY A 90 -9.80 -8.49 4.88
N VAL A 91 -10.07 -9.79 5.00
CA VAL A 91 -9.08 -10.86 4.85
C VAL A 91 -8.44 -10.85 3.46
N ASN A 92 -9.25 -10.68 2.40
CA ASN A 92 -8.74 -10.70 1.03
C ASN A 92 -7.84 -9.50 0.73
N GLY A 93 -8.24 -8.30 1.15
CA GLY A 93 -7.41 -7.11 0.98
C GLY A 93 -6.08 -7.24 1.73
N ALA A 94 -6.11 -7.74 2.97
CA ALA A 94 -4.91 -8.01 3.75
C ALA A 94 -3.98 -9.03 3.08
N LYS A 95 -4.55 -10.09 2.45
CA LYS A 95 -3.80 -11.08 1.69
C LYS A 95 -3.01 -10.42 0.56
N TYR A 96 -3.66 -9.64 -0.27
CA TYR A 96 -3.00 -9.01 -1.42
C TYR A 96 -2.01 -7.90 -1.03
N LEU A 97 -2.26 -7.18 0.08
CA LEU A 97 -1.26 -6.29 0.66
C LEU A 97 -0.02 -7.07 1.12
N GLY A 98 -0.22 -8.20 1.81
CA GLY A 98 0.88 -9.08 2.22
C GLY A 98 1.68 -9.63 1.03
N GLU A 99 1.00 -10.05 -0.04
CA GLU A 99 1.65 -10.52 -1.28
C GLU A 99 2.46 -9.40 -1.95
N GLY A 100 1.94 -8.17 -1.96
CA GLY A 100 2.66 -7.01 -2.48
C GLY A 100 3.91 -6.69 -1.68
N ILE A 101 3.80 -6.65 -0.35
CA ILE A 101 4.93 -6.44 0.57
C ILE A 101 5.98 -7.52 0.40
N ALA A 102 5.58 -8.78 0.21
CA ALA A 102 6.48 -9.92 0.01
C ALA A 102 7.42 -9.76 -1.19
N ARG A 103 7.07 -8.92 -2.16
CA ARG A 103 7.91 -8.63 -3.34
C ARG A 103 8.99 -7.59 -3.06
N CYS A 104 8.82 -6.81 -2.01
CA CYS A 104 9.73 -5.72 -1.63
C CYS A 104 10.84 -6.26 -0.71
N VAL A 105 11.67 -7.16 -1.23
CA VAL A 105 12.67 -7.90 -0.45
C VAL A 105 13.84 -7.04 0.05
N THR A 106 13.93 -5.79 -0.39
CA THR A 106 14.94 -4.81 0.03
C THR A 106 14.46 -3.87 1.15
N LEU A 107 13.23 -4.07 1.67
CA LEU A 107 12.70 -3.24 2.74
C LEU A 107 13.56 -3.31 4.00
N ASN A 108 13.98 -2.13 4.48
CA ASN A 108 14.62 -1.94 5.77
C ASN A 108 13.63 -1.45 6.83
N SER A 109 12.62 -0.66 6.40
CA SER A 109 11.60 -0.09 7.27
C SER A 109 10.21 -0.31 6.70
N LEU A 110 9.33 -0.89 7.51
CA LEU A 110 7.91 -1.05 7.20
C LEU A 110 7.06 -0.45 8.33
N ASN A 111 6.18 0.47 7.95
CA ASN A 111 5.15 1.01 8.82
C ASN A 111 3.78 0.72 8.19
N LEU A 112 3.01 -0.20 8.78
CA LEU A 112 1.72 -0.65 8.27
C LEU A 112 0.64 -0.47 9.34
N ILE A 113 -0.27 0.47 9.12
CA ILE A 113 -1.34 0.82 10.04
C ILE A 113 -2.68 0.47 9.41
N LEU A 114 -3.33 -0.57 9.93
CA LEU A 114 -4.62 -1.12 9.45
C LEU A 114 -5.72 -1.07 10.51
N LEU A 115 -5.50 -0.34 11.60
CA LEU A 115 -6.44 -0.22 12.71
C LEU A 115 -7.85 0.16 12.22
N ARG A 116 -8.89 -0.43 12.81
CA ARG A 116 -10.30 -0.22 12.42
C ARG A 116 -10.58 -0.65 10.97
N ASN A 117 -10.12 -1.83 10.63
CA ASN A 117 -10.50 -2.62 9.46
C ASN A 117 -11.04 -3.98 9.94
N SER A 118 -11.34 -4.88 9.03
CA SER A 118 -11.88 -6.22 9.33
C SER A 118 -10.90 -7.32 8.93
N ILE A 119 -9.61 -7.15 9.30
CA ILE A 119 -8.50 -8.01 8.89
C ILE A 119 -8.67 -9.46 9.40
N GLY A 120 -9.02 -9.63 10.68
CA GLY A 120 -9.16 -10.93 11.32
C GLY A 120 -7.85 -11.73 11.40
N ASP A 121 -7.95 -12.93 11.98
CA ASP A 121 -6.76 -13.78 12.19
C ASP A 121 -6.13 -14.25 10.88
N ASP A 122 -6.96 -14.64 9.90
CA ASP A 122 -6.45 -15.08 8.58
C ASP A 122 -5.77 -13.95 7.81
N GLY A 123 -6.32 -12.73 7.86
CA GLY A 123 -5.68 -11.56 7.26
C GLY A 123 -4.36 -11.24 7.93
N ALA A 124 -4.29 -11.29 9.27
CA ALA A 124 -3.04 -11.11 10.01
C ALA A 124 -2.00 -12.18 9.65
N LYS A 125 -2.42 -13.44 9.44
CA LYS A 125 -1.56 -14.51 8.96
C LYS A 125 -0.96 -14.19 7.59
N TYR A 126 -1.77 -13.78 6.61
CA TYR A 126 -1.26 -13.41 5.28
C TYR A 126 -0.29 -12.25 5.31
N LEU A 127 -0.56 -11.23 6.14
CA LEU A 127 0.38 -10.12 6.33
C LEU A 127 1.70 -10.60 6.94
N GLY A 128 1.64 -11.47 7.96
CA GLY A 128 2.82 -12.06 8.59
C GLY A 128 3.66 -12.88 7.60
N GLU A 129 3.03 -13.68 6.76
CA GLU A 129 3.70 -14.46 5.70
C GLU A 129 4.40 -13.54 4.68
N GLY A 130 3.77 -12.42 4.30
CA GLY A 130 4.37 -11.42 3.42
C GLY A 130 5.57 -10.72 4.06
N ILE A 131 5.41 -10.25 5.30
CA ILE A 131 6.48 -9.58 6.08
C ILE A 131 7.67 -10.50 6.27
N ALA A 132 7.45 -11.80 6.50
CA ALA A 132 8.51 -12.78 6.67
C ALA A 132 9.47 -12.92 5.47
N ARG A 133 9.02 -12.48 4.27
CA ARG A 133 9.86 -12.45 3.06
C ARG A 133 10.82 -11.26 3.03
N CYS A 134 10.57 -10.24 3.82
CA CYS A 134 11.38 -9.02 3.89
C CYS A 134 12.53 -9.22 4.89
N VAL A 135 13.50 -10.06 4.54
CA VAL A 135 14.58 -10.49 5.44
C VAL A 135 15.58 -9.38 5.81
N THR A 136 15.50 -8.23 5.16
CA THR A 136 16.34 -7.05 5.44
C THR A 136 15.70 -6.05 6.40
N LEU A 137 14.48 -6.33 6.90
CA LEU A 137 13.80 -5.44 7.83
C LEU A 137 14.61 -5.25 9.13
N THR A 138 14.84 -3.98 9.45
CA THR A 138 15.44 -3.55 10.72
C THR A 138 14.46 -2.73 11.56
N SER A 139 13.37 -2.22 10.95
CA SER A 139 12.32 -1.49 11.63
C SER A 139 10.95 -1.96 11.15
N LEU A 140 10.09 -2.36 12.07
CA LEU A 140 8.72 -2.78 11.82
C LEU A 140 7.77 -2.11 12.81
N ASN A 141 6.81 -1.33 12.29
CA ASN A 141 5.65 -0.86 13.03
C ASN A 141 4.40 -1.45 12.38
N LEU A 142 3.68 -2.29 13.10
CA LEU A 142 2.48 -2.96 12.65
C LEU A 142 1.35 -2.70 13.63
N ASN A 143 0.23 -2.18 13.14
CA ASN A 143 -0.97 -1.93 13.93
C ASN A 143 -2.21 -2.41 13.15
N LEU A 144 -2.85 -3.48 13.65
CA LEU A 144 -3.98 -4.18 13.02
C LEU A 144 -5.30 -3.91 13.74
#